data_c6ae7f47bed562096acfd41789458b4d
#
_entry.id   c6ae7f47bed562096acfd41789458b4d
#
_cell.length_a   1.000
_cell.length_b   1.000
_cell.length_c   1.000
_cell.angle_alpha   90.00
_cell.angle_beta   90.00
_cell.angle_gamma   90.00
#
_symmetry.space_group_name_H-M   'P 1'
#
loop_
_entity.id
_entity.type
_entity.pdbx_description
1 polymer ?
#
loop_
_entity_poly.entity_id
_entity_poly.type
_entity_poly.pdbx_seq_one_letter_code
_entity_poly.pdbx_strand_id
1 'polypeptide(L)'
;MVIDKGSSLQECKNLIESSAKYIDFVKFGWTTANFSENLEEKIKLFEDSDINVYFGGTLFEAFAIRDQFEDYIKILKKYNLKYAEVSDGSISIPRKKKCEYIEKLAEHVTVFSEIGSKDEKKIIPPYKWIRQMKAELNAGSWKVIGEARESGSVGLFRSSGEVRQGLVEEILTEIPTEKILWEAPLKAQQVWFVELLGCLLYTSDAADE
;
A
#
# COMPACT_ATOMS: atom_id res chain seq x y z
N MET A 1 0.26 -9.42 -1.16
CA MET A 1 1.16 -8.28 -1.52
C MET A 1 2.36 -8.28 -0.58
N VAL A 2 3.55 -7.99 -1.09
CA VAL A 2 4.81 -7.94 -0.34
C VAL A 2 5.45 -6.56 -0.51
N ILE A 3 6.13 -6.05 0.52
CA ILE A 3 6.82 -4.75 0.49
C ILE A 3 8.34 -4.99 0.35
N ASP A 4 8.93 -4.57 -0.77
CA ASP A 4 10.38 -4.50 -0.95
C ASP A 4 10.92 -3.23 -0.27
N LYS A 5 11.75 -3.39 0.75
CA LYS A 5 12.40 -2.32 1.51
C LYS A 5 13.87 -2.09 1.10
N GLY A 6 14.25 -2.51 -0.09
CA GLY A 6 15.60 -2.38 -0.61
C GLY A 6 16.34 -3.70 -0.76
N SER A 7 15.61 -4.81 -0.95
CA SER A 7 16.19 -6.13 -1.20
C SER A 7 17.16 -6.11 -2.37
N SER A 8 18.20 -6.89 -2.30
CA SER A 8 19.10 -7.14 -3.44
C SER A 8 18.40 -7.95 -4.54
N LEU A 9 18.96 -7.95 -5.74
CA LEU A 9 18.42 -8.76 -6.83
C LEU A 9 18.39 -10.25 -6.49
N GLN A 10 19.35 -10.73 -5.68
CA GLN A 10 19.40 -12.14 -5.27
C GLN A 10 18.29 -12.47 -4.26
N GLU A 11 18.00 -11.58 -3.32
CA GLU A 11 16.88 -11.75 -2.38
C GLU A 11 15.54 -11.76 -3.11
N CYS A 12 15.37 -10.90 -4.13
CA CYS A 12 14.18 -10.93 -4.98
C CYS A 12 14.03 -12.29 -5.71
N LYS A 13 15.13 -12.85 -6.24
CA LYS A 13 15.11 -14.19 -6.86
C LYS A 13 14.74 -15.29 -5.87
N ASN A 14 15.30 -15.25 -4.67
CA ASN A 14 15.01 -16.22 -3.61
C ASN A 14 13.53 -16.16 -3.19
N LEU A 15 12.95 -14.93 -3.06
CA LEU A 15 11.55 -14.73 -2.77
C LEU A 15 10.65 -15.33 -3.86
N ILE A 16 10.96 -15.08 -5.12
CA ILE A 16 10.21 -15.63 -6.26
C ILE A 16 10.27 -17.15 -6.26
N GLU A 17 11.45 -17.73 -6.09
CA GLU A 17 11.64 -19.18 -6.07
C GLU A 17 10.80 -19.87 -4.97
N SER A 18 10.72 -19.24 -3.79
CA SER A 18 10.02 -19.80 -2.65
C SER A 18 8.52 -19.54 -2.66
N SER A 19 8.07 -18.37 -3.11
CA SER A 19 6.75 -17.85 -2.74
C SER A 19 5.96 -17.19 -3.87
N ALA A 20 6.46 -17.14 -5.12
CA ALA A 20 5.82 -16.39 -6.23
C ALA A 20 4.32 -16.67 -6.39
N LYS A 21 3.89 -17.94 -6.26
CA LYS A 21 2.48 -18.35 -6.41
C LYS A 21 1.51 -17.76 -5.37
N TYR A 22 2.04 -17.14 -4.31
CA TYR A 22 1.25 -16.50 -3.25
C TYR A 22 1.31 -14.97 -3.31
N ILE A 23 2.08 -14.40 -4.26
CA ILE A 23 2.35 -12.97 -4.34
C ILE A 23 1.69 -12.41 -5.62
N ASP A 24 0.71 -11.53 -5.46
CA ASP A 24 0.10 -10.82 -6.58
C ASP A 24 0.82 -9.51 -6.88
N PHE A 25 1.38 -8.87 -5.85
CA PHE A 25 1.98 -7.55 -5.94
C PHE A 25 3.24 -7.42 -5.10
N VAL A 26 4.23 -6.72 -5.66
CA VAL A 26 5.38 -6.17 -4.91
C VAL A 26 5.31 -4.65 -4.90
N LYS A 27 5.30 -4.07 -3.71
CA LYS A 27 5.35 -2.64 -3.43
C LYS A 27 6.80 -2.24 -3.16
N PHE A 28 7.41 -1.41 -4.00
CA PHE A 28 8.70 -0.78 -3.67
C PHE A 28 8.46 0.30 -2.62
N GLY A 29 8.70 -0.05 -1.36
CA GLY A 29 8.44 0.81 -0.21
C GLY A 29 9.53 1.87 0.03
N TRP A 30 9.28 2.81 0.94
CA TRP A 30 10.28 3.73 1.49
C TRP A 30 11.06 4.58 0.47
N THR A 31 10.49 4.86 -0.68
CA THR A 31 11.21 5.50 -1.79
C THR A 31 12.40 4.70 -2.34
N THR A 32 12.53 3.42 -1.99
CA THR A 32 13.66 2.57 -2.42
C THR A 32 13.82 2.53 -3.94
N ALA A 33 12.76 2.74 -4.69
CA ALA A 33 12.81 2.89 -6.15
C ALA A 33 13.80 3.97 -6.62
N ASN A 34 14.02 5.04 -5.83
CA ASN A 34 14.97 6.10 -6.20
C ASN A 34 16.44 5.76 -5.93
N PHE A 35 16.68 4.76 -5.10
CA PHE A 35 18.03 4.41 -4.62
C PHE A 35 18.49 3.02 -5.06
N SER A 36 17.63 2.27 -5.73
CA SER A 36 17.96 0.93 -6.24
C SER A 36 18.70 1.06 -7.57
N GLU A 37 19.96 0.67 -7.61
CA GLU A 37 20.75 0.63 -8.85
C GLU A 37 20.17 -0.34 -9.88
N ASN A 38 19.53 -1.43 -9.43
CA ASN A 38 19.00 -2.50 -10.26
C ASN A 38 17.46 -2.44 -10.39
N LEU A 39 16.85 -1.26 -10.30
CA LEU A 39 15.39 -1.13 -10.27
C LEU A 39 14.72 -1.74 -11.51
N GLU A 40 15.24 -1.47 -12.70
CA GLU A 40 14.67 -1.99 -13.96
C GLU A 40 14.76 -3.53 -14.03
N GLU A 41 15.87 -4.09 -13.55
CA GLU A 41 16.06 -5.54 -13.48
C GLU A 41 15.10 -6.18 -12.48
N LYS A 42 14.89 -5.54 -11.32
CA LYS A 42 13.92 -6.01 -10.31
C LYS A 42 12.49 -5.97 -10.84
N ILE A 43 12.07 -4.86 -11.46
CA ILE A 43 10.76 -4.73 -12.05
C ILE A 43 10.54 -5.88 -13.04
N LYS A 44 11.47 -6.05 -13.99
CA LYS A 44 11.38 -7.11 -14.98
C LYS A 44 11.35 -8.50 -14.35
N LEU A 45 12.16 -8.75 -13.33
CA LEU A 45 12.24 -10.04 -12.64
C LEU A 45 10.88 -10.44 -12.03
N PHE A 46 10.19 -9.49 -11.39
CA PHE A 46 8.86 -9.74 -10.83
C PHE A 46 7.79 -9.89 -11.92
N GLU A 47 7.81 -9.03 -12.95
CA GLU A 47 6.86 -9.12 -14.05
C GLU A 47 7.00 -10.43 -14.85
N ASP A 48 8.23 -10.90 -15.10
CA ASP A 48 8.52 -12.20 -15.74
C ASP A 48 7.99 -13.39 -14.92
N SER A 49 7.70 -13.16 -13.62
CA SER A 49 7.13 -14.14 -12.69
C SER A 49 5.63 -13.95 -12.42
N ASP A 50 4.93 -13.19 -13.28
CA ASP A 50 3.52 -12.83 -13.16
C ASP A 50 3.16 -12.03 -11.88
N ILE A 51 4.15 -11.37 -11.27
CA ILE A 51 3.97 -10.53 -10.09
C ILE A 51 3.92 -9.06 -10.51
N ASN A 52 2.83 -8.37 -10.20
CA ASN A 52 2.71 -6.96 -10.50
C ASN A 52 3.55 -6.12 -9.55
N VAL A 53 4.09 -5.01 -10.06
CA VAL A 53 4.92 -4.10 -9.27
C VAL A 53 4.37 -2.69 -9.25
N TYR A 54 4.61 -1.96 -8.16
CA TYR A 54 4.30 -0.54 -8.09
C TYR A 54 5.17 0.19 -7.05
N PHE A 55 5.22 1.51 -7.16
CA PHE A 55 5.91 2.37 -6.19
C PHE A 55 4.98 2.73 -5.04
N GLY A 56 5.44 2.55 -3.81
CA GLY A 56 4.69 2.86 -2.60
C GLY A 56 4.38 4.35 -2.44
N GLY A 57 3.36 4.65 -1.68
CA GLY A 57 2.79 5.98 -1.52
C GLY A 57 3.74 7.04 -0.99
N THR A 58 4.78 6.67 -0.23
CA THR A 58 5.80 7.64 0.21
C THR A 58 6.53 8.31 -0.94
N LEU A 59 6.74 7.59 -2.07
CA LEU A 59 7.29 8.21 -3.28
C LEU A 59 6.29 9.22 -3.88
N PHE A 60 5.02 8.85 -3.99
CA PHE A 60 3.98 9.79 -4.42
C PHE A 60 3.96 11.06 -3.53
N GLU A 61 4.01 10.90 -2.19
CA GLU A 61 4.03 12.02 -1.25
C GLU A 61 5.23 12.96 -1.49
N ALA A 62 6.40 12.40 -1.81
CA ALA A 62 7.59 13.16 -2.12
C ALA A 62 7.44 14.06 -3.37
N PHE A 63 6.71 13.60 -4.38
CA PHE A 63 6.36 14.41 -5.55
C PHE A 63 5.24 15.40 -5.24
N ALA A 64 4.20 14.97 -4.53
CA ALA A 64 3.03 15.79 -4.23
C ALA A 64 3.40 17.04 -3.39
N ILE A 65 4.27 16.90 -2.38
CA ILE A 65 4.70 18.03 -1.54
C ILE A 65 5.56 19.06 -2.31
N ARG A 66 6.11 18.68 -3.47
CA ARG A 66 6.91 19.55 -4.35
C ARG A 66 6.15 20.09 -5.55
N ASP A 67 4.83 19.87 -5.60
CA ASP A 67 4.00 20.19 -6.78
C ASP A 67 4.50 19.54 -8.08
N GLN A 68 5.11 18.36 -7.98
CA GLN A 68 5.70 17.61 -9.10
C GLN A 68 4.84 16.41 -9.50
N PHE A 69 3.52 16.51 -9.42
CA PHE A 69 2.61 15.42 -9.74
C PHE A 69 2.74 14.89 -11.17
N GLU A 70 2.93 15.80 -12.14
CA GLU A 70 3.14 15.41 -13.53
C GLU A 70 4.46 14.66 -13.76
N ASP A 71 5.49 14.96 -12.95
CA ASP A 71 6.75 14.22 -13.02
C ASP A 71 6.62 12.83 -12.40
N TYR A 72 5.76 12.67 -11.39
CA TYR A 72 5.38 11.34 -10.89
C TYR A 72 4.74 10.49 -11.98
N ILE A 73 3.79 11.04 -12.76
CA ILE A 73 3.20 10.34 -13.91
C ILE A 73 4.26 9.94 -14.95
N LYS A 74 5.22 10.83 -15.23
CA LYS A 74 6.33 10.52 -16.18
C LYS A 74 7.17 9.34 -15.69
N ILE A 75 7.44 9.25 -14.39
CA ILE A 75 8.18 8.12 -13.80
C ILE A 75 7.39 6.82 -13.93
N LEU A 76 6.09 6.82 -13.65
CA LEU A 76 5.26 5.63 -13.86
C LEU A 76 5.30 5.18 -15.31
N LYS A 77 5.21 6.11 -16.26
CA LYS A 77 5.31 5.82 -17.71
C LYS A 77 6.70 5.32 -18.12
N LYS A 78 7.77 5.91 -17.56
CA LYS A 78 9.15 5.49 -17.83
C LYS A 78 9.37 4.01 -17.54
N TYR A 79 8.83 3.53 -16.39
CA TYR A 79 8.94 2.14 -15.98
C TYR A 79 7.76 1.27 -16.43
N ASN A 80 6.86 1.80 -17.28
CA ASN A 80 5.65 1.11 -17.77
C ASN A 80 4.80 0.48 -16.66
N LEU A 81 4.74 1.12 -15.49
CA LEU A 81 3.98 0.61 -14.35
C LEU A 81 2.48 0.74 -14.60
N LYS A 82 1.76 -0.33 -14.27
CA LYS A 82 0.30 -0.43 -14.42
C LYS A 82 -0.45 -0.03 -13.15
N TYR A 83 0.25 0.11 -12.04
CA TYR A 83 -0.30 0.39 -10.71
C TYR A 83 0.45 1.53 -10.04
N ALA A 84 -0.25 2.30 -9.22
CA ALA A 84 0.32 3.35 -8.39
C ALA A 84 -0.41 3.45 -7.05
N GLU A 85 0.26 4.00 -6.04
CA GLU A 85 -0.33 4.24 -4.73
C GLU A 85 -0.36 5.73 -4.41
N VAL A 86 -1.50 6.19 -3.92
CA VAL A 86 -1.71 7.54 -3.41
C VAL A 86 -1.86 7.49 -1.90
N SER A 87 -0.97 8.13 -1.15
CA SER A 87 -1.01 8.19 0.31
C SER A 87 -0.91 9.62 0.83
N ASP A 88 -1.26 9.81 2.10
CA ASP A 88 -1.07 11.05 2.87
C ASP A 88 -0.68 10.74 4.33
N GLY A 89 -0.02 9.59 4.53
CA GLY A 89 0.37 9.12 5.86
C GLY A 89 1.48 9.94 6.50
N SER A 90 2.44 10.44 5.71
CA SER A 90 3.60 11.22 6.18
C SER A 90 3.44 12.73 5.97
N ILE A 91 2.52 13.14 5.10
CA ILE A 91 2.23 14.55 4.80
C ILE A 91 0.74 14.86 5.03
N SER A 92 0.37 16.11 5.00
CA SER A 92 -1.05 16.51 5.10
C SER A 92 -1.53 17.00 3.75
N ILE A 93 -2.42 16.22 3.11
CA ILE A 93 -3.11 16.60 1.88
C ILE A 93 -4.59 16.81 2.19
N PRO A 94 -5.19 17.94 1.80
CA PRO A 94 -6.64 18.12 1.89
C PRO A 94 -7.38 16.99 1.16
N ARG A 95 -8.42 16.40 1.75
CA ARG A 95 -9.14 15.24 1.19
C ARG A 95 -9.55 15.43 -0.26
N LYS A 96 -10.10 16.60 -0.57
CA LYS A 96 -10.48 16.94 -1.94
C LYS A 96 -9.29 16.82 -2.91
N LYS A 97 -8.13 17.34 -2.52
CA LYS A 97 -6.92 17.30 -3.34
C LYS A 97 -6.39 15.87 -3.52
N LYS A 98 -6.46 15.03 -2.49
CA LYS A 98 -6.10 13.62 -2.58
C LYS A 98 -7.00 12.88 -3.58
N CYS A 99 -8.33 13.12 -3.52
CA CYS A 99 -9.26 12.55 -4.49
C CYS A 99 -8.97 13.04 -5.93
N GLU A 100 -8.64 14.32 -6.13
CA GLU A 100 -8.23 14.85 -7.45
C GLU A 100 -6.96 14.14 -7.98
N TYR A 101 -6.00 13.80 -7.13
CA TYR A 101 -4.83 13.02 -7.53
C TYR A 101 -5.20 11.59 -7.92
N ILE A 102 -6.11 10.95 -7.17
CA ILE A 102 -6.61 9.60 -7.48
C ILE A 102 -7.33 9.61 -8.83
N GLU A 103 -8.26 10.55 -9.04
CA GLU A 103 -9.01 10.70 -10.30
C GLU A 103 -8.05 10.83 -11.50
N LYS A 104 -7.07 11.73 -11.41
CA LYS A 104 -6.10 11.94 -12.49
C LYS A 104 -5.20 10.72 -12.74
N LEU A 105 -4.73 10.03 -11.68
CA LEU A 105 -3.92 8.84 -11.84
C LEU A 105 -4.72 7.67 -12.42
N ALA A 106 -6.01 7.55 -12.07
CA ALA A 106 -6.89 6.51 -12.58
C ALA A 106 -7.11 6.59 -14.11
N GLU A 107 -6.83 7.74 -14.73
CA GLU A 107 -6.83 7.87 -16.20
C GLU A 107 -5.63 7.16 -16.85
N HIS A 108 -4.60 6.82 -16.09
CA HIS A 108 -3.33 6.29 -16.60
C HIS A 108 -3.01 4.89 -16.08
N VAL A 109 -3.32 4.61 -14.82
CA VAL A 109 -2.95 3.38 -14.11
C VAL A 109 -4.04 2.94 -13.15
N THR A 110 -4.00 1.70 -12.68
CA THR A 110 -4.83 1.24 -11.57
C THR A 110 -4.30 1.80 -10.25
N VAL A 111 -5.16 2.46 -9.47
CA VAL A 111 -4.76 3.21 -8.28
C VAL A 111 -5.12 2.44 -7.00
N PHE A 112 -4.14 2.27 -6.14
CA PHE A 112 -4.34 2.01 -4.71
C PHE A 112 -4.36 3.34 -3.95
N SER A 113 -5.12 3.43 -2.86
CA SER A 113 -5.02 4.59 -1.97
C SER A 113 -4.93 4.15 -0.51
N GLU A 114 -4.03 4.76 0.24
CA GLU A 114 -3.75 4.41 1.63
C GLU A 114 -4.49 5.35 2.58
N ILE A 115 -5.22 4.78 3.54
CA ILE A 115 -5.96 5.51 4.57
C ILE A 115 -5.38 5.16 5.94
N GLY A 116 -5.17 6.18 6.75
CA GLY A 116 -4.62 6.07 8.08
C GLY A 116 -3.72 7.23 8.42
N SER A 117 -2.96 7.10 9.47
CA SER A 117 -1.93 8.08 9.86
C SER A 117 -0.73 7.34 10.42
N LYS A 118 0.44 7.73 9.97
CA LYS A 118 1.73 7.26 10.50
C LYS A 118 2.09 7.94 11.84
N ASP A 119 1.28 8.89 12.31
CA ASP A 119 1.43 9.54 13.60
C ASP A 119 0.71 8.73 14.70
N GLU A 120 1.48 8.18 15.63
CA GLU A 120 0.99 7.37 16.76
C GLU A 120 0.03 8.14 17.68
N LYS A 121 0.14 9.45 17.72
CA LYS A 121 -0.72 10.32 18.53
C LYS A 121 -2.07 10.58 17.89
N LYS A 122 -2.22 10.28 16.62
CA LYS A 122 -3.42 10.57 15.84
C LYS A 122 -4.36 9.37 15.77
N ILE A 123 -5.32 9.32 16.68
CA ILE A 123 -6.38 8.32 16.63
C ILE A 123 -7.49 8.81 15.70
N ILE A 124 -7.71 8.08 14.60
CA ILE A 124 -8.79 8.34 13.66
C ILE A 124 -9.99 7.46 14.06
N PRO A 125 -11.17 8.04 14.30
CA PRO A 125 -12.36 7.26 14.64
C PRO A 125 -12.91 6.49 13.42
N PRO A 126 -13.61 5.34 13.61
CA PRO A 126 -14.06 4.45 12.54
C PRO A 126 -14.85 5.16 11.43
N TYR A 127 -15.82 6.00 11.80
CA TYR A 127 -16.64 6.74 10.81
C TYR A 127 -15.81 7.61 9.86
N LYS A 128 -14.65 8.11 10.32
CA LYS A 128 -13.74 8.89 9.46
C LYS A 128 -12.98 7.97 8.50
N TRP A 129 -12.56 6.79 8.95
CA TRP A 129 -11.97 5.77 8.08
C TRP A 129 -12.94 5.42 6.95
N ILE A 130 -14.15 5.03 7.28
CA ILE A 130 -15.19 4.64 6.33
C ILE A 130 -15.48 5.77 5.33
N ARG A 131 -15.65 7.00 5.83
CA ARG A 131 -15.91 8.16 4.96
C ARG A 131 -14.76 8.43 4.00
N GLN A 132 -13.51 8.26 4.44
CA GLN A 132 -12.32 8.44 3.62
C GLN A 132 -12.21 7.32 2.59
N MET A 133 -12.38 6.07 2.99
CA MET A 133 -12.37 4.93 2.09
C MET A 133 -13.42 5.07 0.98
N LYS A 134 -14.66 5.40 1.33
CA LYS A 134 -15.72 5.65 0.36
C LYS A 134 -15.39 6.79 -0.61
N ALA A 135 -14.85 7.89 -0.11
CA ALA A 135 -14.46 9.02 -0.95
C ALA A 135 -13.36 8.66 -1.95
N GLU A 136 -12.35 7.90 -1.51
CA GLU A 136 -11.23 7.52 -2.37
C GLU A 136 -11.61 6.41 -3.37
N LEU A 137 -12.46 5.46 -2.98
CA LEU A 137 -13.05 4.49 -3.92
C LEU A 137 -13.91 5.18 -4.98
N ASN A 138 -14.71 6.16 -4.58
CA ASN A 138 -15.54 6.93 -5.53
C ASN A 138 -14.69 7.82 -6.45
N ALA A 139 -13.51 8.24 -6.02
CA ALA A 139 -12.55 8.98 -6.84
C ALA A 139 -11.80 8.11 -7.86
N GLY A 140 -12.02 6.79 -7.85
CA GLY A 140 -11.42 5.87 -8.81
C GLY A 140 -10.32 4.96 -8.24
N SER A 141 -10.10 4.95 -6.93
CA SER A 141 -9.22 3.95 -6.32
C SER A 141 -9.80 2.55 -6.53
N TRP A 142 -8.99 1.62 -7.01
CA TRP A 142 -9.39 0.23 -7.21
C TRP A 142 -9.59 -0.50 -5.87
N LYS A 143 -8.61 -0.31 -4.98
CA LYS A 143 -8.65 -0.79 -3.60
C LYS A 143 -8.08 0.27 -2.65
N VAL A 144 -8.56 0.26 -1.42
CA VAL A 144 -8.01 1.08 -0.33
C VAL A 144 -7.11 0.23 0.55
N ILE A 145 -6.03 0.84 1.04
CA ILE A 145 -5.07 0.20 1.95
C ILE A 145 -5.30 0.76 3.35
N GLY A 146 -5.47 -0.11 4.34
CA GLY A 146 -5.50 0.28 5.74
C GLY A 146 -4.08 0.38 6.31
N GLU A 147 -3.66 1.58 6.70
CA GLU A 147 -2.31 1.90 7.21
C GLU A 147 -2.03 1.22 8.55
N ALA A 148 -0.86 0.60 8.68
CA ALA A 148 -0.38 0.01 9.92
C ALA A 148 1.02 0.49 10.34
N ARG A 149 1.78 1.09 9.44
CA ARG A 149 3.21 1.34 9.53
C ARG A 149 4.00 0.04 9.76
N GLU A 150 5.26 0.04 9.43
CA GLU A 150 6.19 -1.09 9.59
C GLU A 150 6.23 -1.67 11.03
N SER A 151 6.06 -0.81 12.03
CA SER A 151 6.05 -1.25 13.44
C SER A 151 4.81 -2.08 13.82
N GLY A 152 3.73 -2.03 13.03
CA GLY A 152 2.45 -2.65 13.39
C GLY A 152 1.83 -2.10 14.67
N SER A 153 2.11 -0.83 15.01
CA SER A 153 1.69 -0.21 16.28
C SER A 153 0.87 1.07 16.10
N VAL A 154 0.45 1.37 14.85
CA VAL A 154 -0.37 2.56 14.54
C VAL A 154 -1.54 2.20 13.61
N GLY A 155 -2.39 3.16 13.31
CA GLY A 155 -3.48 3.01 12.36
C GLY A 155 -4.48 1.94 12.76
N LEU A 156 -4.38 0.77 12.15
CA LEU A 156 -5.22 -0.41 12.44
C LEU A 156 -4.89 -1.08 13.77
N PHE A 157 -3.73 -0.79 14.35
CA PHE A 157 -3.24 -1.46 15.54
C PHE A 157 -3.12 -0.50 16.73
N ARG A 158 -3.09 -1.07 17.91
CA ARG A 158 -2.72 -0.39 19.17
C ARG A 158 -1.20 -0.33 19.26
N SER A 159 -0.68 0.48 20.17
CA SER A 159 0.77 0.51 20.47
C SER A 159 1.33 -0.83 20.94
N SER A 160 0.48 -1.73 21.42
CA SER A 160 0.82 -3.12 21.77
C SER A 160 0.98 -4.05 20.56
N GLY A 161 0.62 -3.62 19.36
CA GLY A 161 0.54 -4.47 18.16
C GLY A 161 -0.81 -5.21 18.01
N GLU A 162 -1.71 -5.10 18.97
CA GLU A 162 -3.04 -5.69 18.89
C GLU A 162 -3.90 -5.00 17.83
N VAL A 163 -4.67 -5.79 17.10
CA VAL A 163 -5.64 -5.26 16.13
C VAL A 163 -6.72 -4.47 16.84
N ARG A 164 -7.07 -3.32 16.31
CA ARG A 164 -8.26 -2.54 16.71
C ARG A 164 -9.51 -3.21 16.13
N GLN A 165 -9.84 -4.38 16.64
CA GLN A 165 -10.90 -5.26 16.12
C GLN A 165 -12.19 -4.49 15.80
N GLY A 166 -12.72 -3.70 16.75
CA GLY A 166 -13.93 -2.93 16.52
C GLY A 166 -13.83 -1.92 15.38
N LEU A 167 -12.62 -1.37 15.08
CA LEU A 167 -12.40 -0.53 13.91
C LEU A 167 -12.51 -1.35 12.61
N VAL A 168 -11.87 -2.52 12.57
CA VAL A 168 -11.89 -3.39 11.39
C VAL A 168 -13.30 -3.91 11.13
N GLU A 169 -13.99 -4.39 12.17
CA GLU A 169 -15.38 -4.87 12.07
C GLU A 169 -16.31 -3.77 11.54
N GLU A 170 -16.22 -2.54 12.09
CA GLU A 170 -17.05 -1.41 11.64
C GLU A 170 -16.74 -1.02 10.18
N ILE A 171 -15.47 -1.04 9.75
CA ILE A 171 -15.12 -0.82 8.34
C ILE A 171 -15.76 -1.88 7.45
N LEU A 172 -15.71 -3.15 7.84
CA LEU A 172 -16.25 -4.27 7.05
C LEU A 172 -17.78 -4.27 6.93
N THR A 173 -18.51 -3.54 7.79
CA THR A 173 -19.96 -3.35 7.62
C THR A 173 -20.31 -2.44 6.44
N GLU A 174 -19.37 -1.61 6.00
CA GLU A 174 -19.65 -0.51 5.06
C GLU A 174 -18.81 -0.58 3.78
N ILE A 175 -17.66 -1.26 3.82
CA ILE A 175 -16.74 -1.40 2.69
C ILE A 175 -16.57 -2.88 2.38
N PRO A 176 -16.84 -3.32 1.14
CA PRO A 176 -16.64 -4.71 0.74
C PRO A 176 -15.19 -5.16 0.95
N THR A 177 -15.01 -6.38 1.49
CA THR A 177 -13.70 -6.95 1.83
C THR A 177 -12.73 -6.92 0.65
N GLU A 178 -13.21 -7.25 -0.55
CA GLU A 178 -12.41 -7.27 -1.78
C GLU A 178 -11.92 -5.89 -2.24
N LYS A 179 -12.42 -4.82 -1.62
CA LYS A 179 -11.98 -3.44 -1.87
C LYS A 179 -10.91 -2.96 -0.91
N ILE A 180 -10.53 -3.79 0.06
CA ILE A 180 -9.57 -3.40 1.10
C ILE A 180 -8.34 -4.31 1.04
N LEU A 181 -7.16 -3.72 1.20
CA LEU A 181 -5.92 -4.38 1.58
C LEU A 181 -5.54 -3.92 2.99
N TRP A 182 -5.20 -4.85 3.84
CA TRP A 182 -4.82 -4.57 5.22
C TRP A 182 -3.30 -4.62 5.35
N GLU A 183 -2.66 -3.59 5.86
CA GLU A 183 -1.25 -3.71 6.24
C GLU A 183 -1.15 -4.54 7.52
N ALA A 184 -0.39 -5.62 7.47
CA ALA A 184 -0.16 -6.55 8.57
C ALA A 184 1.33 -6.92 8.65
N PRO A 185 2.17 -6.02 9.19
CA PRO A 185 3.62 -6.21 9.19
C PRO A 185 4.09 -7.31 10.14
N LEU A 186 3.31 -7.67 11.18
CA LEU A 186 3.69 -8.68 12.14
C LEU A 186 2.93 -9.99 11.88
N LYS A 187 3.61 -11.13 12.01
CA LYS A 187 3.03 -12.47 11.79
C LYS A 187 1.72 -12.70 12.57
N ALA A 188 1.63 -12.26 13.82
CA ALA A 188 0.40 -12.40 14.61
C ALA A 188 -0.77 -11.62 13.98
N GLN A 189 -0.50 -10.48 13.35
CA GLN A 189 -1.49 -9.66 12.65
C GLN A 189 -1.93 -10.34 11.35
N GLN A 190 -1.00 -10.94 10.61
CA GLN A 190 -1.30 -11.70 9.40
C GLN A 190 -2.21 -12.88 9.73
N VAL A 191 -1.88 -13.66 10.76
CA VAL A 191 -2.71 -14.78 11.23
C VAL A 191 -4.12 -14.30 11.59
N TRP A 192 -4.23 -13.19 12.33
CA TRP A 192 -5.52 -12.62 12.70
C TRP A 192 -6.38 -12.27 11.49
N PHE A 193 -5.80 -11.64 10.46
CA PHE A 193 -6.54 -11.31 9.23
C PHE A 193 -6.90 -12.55 8.43
N VAL A 194 -6.04 -13.57 8.36
CA VAL A 194 -6.37 -14.84 7.70
C VAL A 194 -7.54 -15.54 8.40
N GLU A 195 -7.57 -15.54 9.73
CA GLU A 195 -8.68 -16.10 10.51
C GLU A 195 -9.97 -15.32 10.28
N LEU A 196 -9.91 -13.98 10.26
CA LEU A 196 -11.08 -13.14 10.06
C LEU A 196 -11.65 -13.24 8.63
N LEU A 197 -10.79 -13.21 7.63
CA LEU A 197 -11.16 -13.04 6.22
C LEU A 197 -11.16 -14.36 5.43
N GLY A 198 -10.55 -15.40 5.97
CA GLY A 198 -10.38 -16.69 5.30
C GLY A 198 -9.47 -16.64 4.06
N CYS A 199 -8.67 -15.59 3.88
CA CYS A 199 -7.80 -15.39 2.72
C CYS A 199 -6.66 -14.39 3.01
N LEU A 200 -5.68 -14.33 2.08
CA LEU A 200 -4.49 -13.49 2.18
C LEU A 200 -4.72 -12.06 1.63
N LEU A 201 -5.70 -11.33 2.16
CA LEU A 201 -5.94 -9.92 1.79
C LEU A 201 -5.14 -8.94 2.66
N TYR A 202 -3.85 -9.18 2.81
CA TYR A 202 -2.95 -8.32 3.58
C TYR A 202 -1.63 -8.06 2.85
N THR A 203 -0.84 -7.13 3.38
CA THR A 203 0.54 -6.86 2.95
C THR A 203 1.51 -7.29 4.03
N SER A 204 2.60 -7.95 3.63
CA SER A 204 3.70 -8.35 4.50
C SER A 204 5.04 -7.78 4.01
N ASP A 205 6.04 -7.84 4.85
CA ASP A 205 7.42 -7.55 4.46
C ASP A 205 8.05 -8.76 3.76
N ALA A 206 8.88 -8.51 2.74
CA ALA A 206 9.56 -9.57 1.99
C ALA A 206 10.48 -10.45 2.84
N ALA A 207 10.93 -9.94 4.02
CA ALA A 207 11.80 -10.66 4.93
C ALA A 207 11.06 -11.62 5.89
N ASP A 208 9.74 -11.54 5.96
CA ASP A 208 8.92 -12.32 6.90
C ASP A 208 8.31 -13.58 6.26
N GLU A 209 8.58 -13.81 4.98
CA GLU A 209 8.15 -14.97 4.19
C GLU A 209 9.31 -15.89 3.85
#